data_dffeb3253e3556deedabacb964c82cfc
#
_entry.id   dffeb3253e3556deedabacb964c82cfc
#
_cell.length_a   1.000
_cell.length_b   1.000
_cell.length_c   1.000
_cell.angle_alpha   90.00
_cell.angle_beta   90.00
_cell.angle_gamma   90.00
#
_symmetry.space_group_name_H-M   'P 1'
#
loop_
_entity.id
_entity.type
_entity.pdbx_description
1 polymer ?
#
loop_
_entity_poly.entity_id
_entity_poly.type
_entity_poly.pdbx_seq_one_letter_code
_entity_poly.pdbx_strand_id
1 'polypeptide(L)'
;MAEASNQTPYKRQCKNWLDDFLRWTLPRSEAPETFIVWTGLFILASALRRHVKVPKRLLGSWEAAPNLYILFIAKAGRARKSTTANYSEELMDDLTHITKSPELVTKESLLSTLVKSDDAAMSILAPEFGEFMVKSGPEMYGFLTNMYDGKRRIIGSTLSRGVEFVERPCINLLGATTPEWVAANMPADVIGGGFASRVIFVFESTVRRRQLYFESLDHDALEKLRVKLVSDLDHIARNINGEFDIEPEAKSFMEEWYRNNADAPPDADSNLAGYYERKPAHIHKVAMLLHLTYSDELIITLKDFKDAIDLLQEVETKLPETFQAIGRNPYTLDLKNMAEYIKQKGRVSERELKRKFYNVAARPEDLEGMINSLIDLGRISMGIDPSKPENQRRYYKITSSNGDGYPSAHPTKTAESDPNSSPSPSREPEPHHNGSYEPAKPESSPTEPSHPE
;
A
#
# COMPACT_ATOMS: atom_id res chain seq x y z
N MET A 1 -22.72 -35.41 28.93
CA MET A 1 -23.15 -34.16 29.60
C MET A 1 -21.88 -33.31 29.72
N ALA A 2 -21.72 -32.31 28.88
CA ALA A 2 -20.60 -31.38 29.00
C ALA A 2 -20.93 -30.42 30.16
N GLU A 3 -20.04 -30.36 31.13
CA GLU A 3 -20.11 -29.37 32.20
C GLU A 3 -20.00 -27.99 31.56
N ALA A 4 -21.09 -27.24 31.60
CA ALA A 4 -21.07 -25.82 31.29
C ALA A 4 -20.22 -25.13 32.35
N SER A 5 -19.00 -24.76 32.00
CA SER A 5 -18.13 -23.98 32.86
C SER A 5 -18.82 -22.63 33.11
N ASN A 6 -19.22 -22.43 34.34
CA ASN A 6 -19.82 -21.20 34.87
C ASN A 6 -18.72 -20.11 34.95
N GLN A 7 -18.11 -19.77 33.81
CA GLN A 7 -17.16 -18.66 33.76
C GLN A 7 -17.96 -17.37 33.65
N THR A 8 -17.75 -16.49 34.64
CA THR A 8 -18.26 -15.13 34.58
C THR A 8 -17.83 -14.50 33.26
N PRO A 9 -18.76 -13.88 32.49
CA PRO A 9 -18.41 -13.28 31.21
C PRO A 9 -17.28 -12.26 31.40
N TYR A 10 -16.28 -12.31 30.54
CA TYR A 10 -15.17 -11.36 30.59
C TYR A 10 -15.71 -9.94 30.48
N LYS A 11 -15.22 -9.07 31.36
CA LYS A 11 -15.55 -7.64 31.31
C LYS A 11 -14.33 -6.87 30.82
N ARG A 12 -14.46 -6.19 29.68
CA ARG A 12 -13.40 -5.34 29.15
C ARG A 12 -12.92 -4.33 30.18
N GLN A 13 -11.63 -4.14 30.24
CA GLN A 13 -10.97 -3.21 31.17
C GLN A 13 -10.82 -1.82 30.53
N CYS A 14 -10.73 -1.73 29.21
CA CYS A 14 -10.72 -0.51 28.44
C CYS A 14 -12.16 -0.20 27.97
N LYS A 15 -12.59 1.05 28.13
CA LYS A 15 -13.86 1.51 27.58
C LYS A 15 -13.82 1.58 26.05
N ASN A 16 -12.69 2.02 25.51
CA ASN A 16 -12.32 1.97 24.12
C ASN A 16 -10.82 1.64 24.07
N TRP A 17 -10.50 0.49 23.48
CA TRP A 17 -9.13 -0.02 23.44
C TRP A 17 -8.18 0.92 22.67
N LEU A 18 -8.64 1.50 21.56
CA LEU A 18 -7.82 2.39 20.72
C LEU A 18 -7.55 3.71 21.45
N ASP A 19 -8.56 4.30 22.11
CA ASP A 19 -8.38 5.52 22.91
C ASP A 19 -7.38 5.29 24.06
N ASP A 20 -7.47 4.15 24.73
CA ASP A 20 -6.56 3.79 25.81
C ASP A 20 -5.15 3.47 25.26
N PHE A 21 -5.04 2.87 24.07
CA PHE A 21 -3.76 2.72 23.37
C PHE A 21 -3.13 4.07 23.03
N LEU A 22 -3.91 5.04 22.57
CA LEU A 22 -3.43 6.41 22.34
C LEU A 22 -2.98 7.09 23.64
N ARG A 23 -3.73 6.92 24.75
CA ARG A 23 -3.34 7.44 26.07
C ARG A 23 -2.04 6.81 26.57
N TRP A 24 -1.78 5.56 26.23
CA TRP A 24 -0.55 4.86 26.58
C TRP A 24 0.65 5.28 25.73
N THR A 25 0.46 5.52 24.42
CA THR A 25 1.55 5.77 23.47
C THR A 25 1.88 7.25 23.31
N LEU A 26 0.88 8.14 23.16
CA LEU A 26 1.09 9.56 22.85
C LEU A 26 1.98 10.28 23.89
N PRO A 27 1.85 10.05 25.22
CA PRO A 27 2.74 10.69 26.18
C PRO A 27 4.22 10.31 26.01
N ARG A 28 4.50 9.09 25.55
CA ARG A 28 5.85 8.51 25.39
C ARG A 28 6.43 8.71 23.99
N SER A 29 5.71 9.37 23.07
CA SER A 29 6.09 9.44 21.67
C SER A 29 6.12 10.84 21.10
N GLU A 30 7.05 11.08 20.20
CA GLU A 30 7.05 12.25 19.30
C GLU A 30 6.33 11.98 17.99
N ALA A 31 5.98 10.71 17.72
CA ALA A 31 5.40 10.29 16.45
C ALA A 31 4.07 11.00 16.13
N PRO A 32 3.72 11.18 14.85
CA PRO A 32 2.39 11.61 14.43
C PRO A 32 1.32 10.68 15.00
N GLU A 33 0.21 11.25 15.43
CA GLU A 33 -0.92 10.51 15.96
C GLU A 33 -1.48 9.50 14.95
N THR A 34 -1.53 9.89 13.68
CA THR A 34 -1.95 9.04 12.56
C THR A 34 -1.17 7.71 12.54
N PHE A 35 0.17 7.75 12.68
CA PHE A 35 0.97 6.52 12.75
C PHE A 35 0.59 5.66 13.94
N ILE A 36 0.32 6.27 15.09
CA ILE A 36 -0.06 5.55 16.32
C ILE A 36 -1.44 4.90 16.16
N VAL A 37 -2.43 5.62 15.61
CA VAL A 37 -3.77 5.08 15.32
C VAL A 37 -3.67 3.84 14.42
N TRP A 38 -2.94 3.95 13.30
CA TRP A 38 -2.79 2.83 12.37
C TRP A 38 -1.96 1.67 12.94
N THR A 39 -1.04 1.94 13.89
CA THR A 39 -0.38 0.88 14.66
C THR A 39 -1.39 0.15 15.57
N GLY A 40 -2.27 0.86 16.25
CA GLY A 40 -3.33 0.25 17.06
C GLY A 40 -4.26 -0.65 16.23
N LEU A 41 -4.67 -0.19 15.05
CA LEU A 41 -5.50 -1.00 14.13
C LEU A 41 -4.74 -2.24 13.62
N PHE A 42 -3.44 -2.11 13.34
CA PHE A 42 -2.60 -3.26 12.98
C PHE A 42 -2.52 -4.31 14.10
N ILE A 43 -2.38 -3.87 15.36
CA ILE A 43 -2.35 -4.77 16.52
C ILE A 43 -3.68 -5.53 16.65
N LEU A 44 -4.82 -4.83 16.57
CA LEU A 44 -6.15 -5.44 16.61
C LEU A 44 -6.37 -6.42 15.45
N ALA A 45 -5.98 -6.04 14.23
CA ALA A 45 -6.06 -6.92 13.07
C ALA A 45 -5.20 -8.18 13.25
N SER A 46 -4.01 -8.04 13.86
CA SER A 46 -3.10 -9.14 14.16
C SER A 46 -3.66 -10.09 15.21
N ALA A 47 -4.32 -9.56 16.25
CA ALA A 47 -4.97 -10.34 17.28
C ALA A 47 -6.19 -11.10 16.73
N LEU A 48 -7.01 -10.46 15.93
CA LEU A 48 -8.23 -11.04 15.35
C LEU A 48 -7.94 -12.07 14.26
N ARG A 49 -6.82 -11.95 13.56
CA ARG A 49 -6.49 -12.86 12.47
C ARG A 49 -7.65 -12.94 11.45
N ARG A 50 -8.21 -14.15 11.21
CA ARG A 50 -9.39 -14.36 10.36
C ARG A 50 -10.60 -14.89 11.14
N HIS A 51 -10.59 -14.69 12.46
CA HIS A 51 -11.67 -15.16 13.34
C HIS A 51 -12.98 -14.42 13.11
N VAL A 52 -12.92 -13.17 12.65
CA VAL A 52 -14.11 -12.40 12.31
C VAL A 52 -14.12 -12.04 10.82
N LYS A 53 -15.31 -11.82 10.27
CA LYS A 53 -15.48 -11.38 8.88
C LYS A 53 -16.84 -10.78 8.63
N VAL A 54 -16.96 -9.90 7.65
CA VAL A 54 -18.22 -9.62 6.97
C VAL A 54 -18.42 -10.67 5.89
N PRO A 55 -19.50 -11.48 5.96
CA PRO A 55 -19.65 -12.66 5.12
C PRO A 55 -20.14 -12.33 3.70
N LYS A 56 -19.93 -13.27 2.78
CA LYS A 56 -20.38 -13.17 1.39
C LYS A 56 -21.88 -12.94 1.24
N ARG A 57 -22.72 -13.44 2.17
CA ARG A 57 -24.17 -13.20 2.15
C ARG A 57 -24.54 -11.72 2.19
N LEU A 58 -23.65 -10.87 2.69
CA LEU A 58 -23.81 -9.41 2.72
C LEU A 58 -23.11 -8.70 1.56
N LEU A 59 -21.96 -9.21 1.11
CA LEU A 59 -21.08 -8.56 0.13
C LEU A 59 -21.10 -9.21 -1.27
N GLY A 60 -21.90 -10.25 -1.47
CA GLY A 60 -22.03 -10.95 -2.75
C GLY A 60 -20.88 -11.93 -3.01
N SER A 61 -19.97 -11.61 -3.93
CA SER A 61 -18.92 -12.55 -4.36
C SER A 61 -17.68 -12.61 -3.44
N TRP A 62 -17.52 -11.67 -2.52
CA TRP A 62 -16.35 -11.54 -1.65
C TRP A 62 -16.73 -11.51 -0.16
N GLU A 63 -15.74 -11.67 0.71
CA GLU A 63 -15.86 -11.51 2.16
C GLU A 63 -14.78 -10.55 2.64
N ALA A 64 -15.03 -9.77 3.69
CA ALA A 64 -14.04 -8.94 4.32
C ALA A 64 -13.55 -9.58 5.63
N ALA A 65 -12.27 -9.91 5.71
CA ALA A 65 -11.58 -10.23 6.96
C ALA A 65 -10.80 -9.00 7.44
N PRO A 66 -10.49 -8.86 8.73
CA PRO A 66 -9.92 -7.62 9.29
C PRO A 66 -8.43 -7.39 8.98
N ASN A 67 -7.81 -8.25 8.17
CA ASN A 67 -6.39 -8.13 7.86
C ASN A 67 -6.06 -6.84 7.10
N LEU A 68 -4.96 -6.19 7.48
CA LEU A 68 -4.49 -4.92 6.93
C LEU A 68 -3.05 -5.02 6.41
N TYR A 69 -2.78 -4.32 5.31
CA TYR A 69 -1.43 -3.94 4.88
C TYR A 69 -1.29 -2.43 5.04
N ILE A 70 -0.35 -2.01 5.85
CA ILE A 70 -0.11 -0.61 6.19
C ILE A 70 1.35 -0.29 5.89
N LEU A 71 1.59 0.83 5.22
CA LEU A 71 2.92 1.30 4.93
C LEU A 71 3.10 2.75 5.40
N PHE A 72 3.90 2.94 6.45
CA PHE A 72 4.27 4.26 6.94
C PHE A 72 5.30 4.89 6.03
N ILE A 73 5.02 6.08 5.57
CA ILE A 73 5.89 6.83 4.66
C ILE A 73 6.25 8.17 5.28
N ALA A 74 7.53 8.39 5.46
CA ALA A 74 8.10 9.66 5.89
C ALA A 74 9.57 9.72 5.53
N LYS A 75 10.12 10.93 5.38
CA LYS A 75 11.56 11.11 5.20
C LYS A 75 12.37 10.49 6.34
N ALA A 76 13.57 10.02 6.06
CA ALA A 76 14.44 9.41 7.06
C ALA A 76 14.60 10.29 8.30
N GLY A 77 14.48 9.72 9.50
CA GLY A 77 14.64 10.39 10.79
C GLY A 77 13.56 11.40 11.16
N ARG A 78 12.52 11.64 10.33
CA ARG A 78 11.57 12.75 10.54
C ARG A 78 10.37 12.41 11.43
N ALA A 79 9.73 11.28 11.24
CA ALA A 79 8.42 11.00 11.84
C ALA A 79 8.40 9.79 12.78
N ARG A 80 9.57 9.33 13.27
CA ARG A 80 9.67 8.24 14.24
C ARG A 80 8.97 6.93 13.81
N LYS A 81 8.97 6.62 12.50
CA LYS A 81 8.28 5.45 11.92
C LYS A 81 8.60 4.13 12.64
N SER A 82 9.89 3.78 12.71
CA SER A 82 10.35 2.52 13.32
C SER A 82 10.02 2.46 14.82
N THR A 83 10.17 3.58 15.56
CA THR A 83 9.78 3.67 16.97
C THR A 83 8.29 3.40 17.15
N THR A 84 7.45 3.91 16.23
CA THR A 84 5.99 3.69 16.30
C THR A 84 5.63 2.23 16.05
N ALA A 85 6.30 1.60 15.07
CA ALA A 85 6.11 0.19 14.78
C ALA A 85 6.48 -0.71 15.99
N ASN A 86 7.49 -0.34 16.78
CA ASN A 86 7.91 -1.10 17.97
C ASN A 86 6.85 -1.15 19.08
N TYR A 87 5.90 -0.20 19.14
CA TYR A 87 4.77 -0.31 20.08
C TYR A 87 3.88 -1.53 19.81
N SER A 88 3.84 -2.00 18.56
CA SER A 88 3.13 -3.24 18.26
C SER A 88 3.85 -4.47 18.83
N GLU A 89 5.17 -4.51 18.80
CA GLU A 89 5.93 -5.60 19.42
C GLU A 89 5.73 -5.61 20.92
N GLU A 90 5.83 -4.45 21.57
CA GLU A 90 5.69 -4.30 23.02
C GLU A 90 4.36 -4.86 23.58
N LEU A 91 3.26 -4.81 22.80
CA LEU A 91 1.99 -5.41 23.19
C LEU A 91 1.80 -6.84 22.69
N MET A 92 2.25 -7.14 21.46
CA MET A 92 2.03 -8.45 20.86
C MET A 92 2.98 -9.53 21.43
N ASP A 93 4.12 -9.16 22.00
CA ASP A 93 5.07 -10.11 22.61
C ASP A 93 4.48 -10.83 23.84
N ASP A 94 3.53 -10.21 24.52
CA ASP A 94 2.81 -10.83 25.61
C ASP A 94 1.75 -11.85 25.14
N LEU A 95 1.51 -11.97 23.81
CA LEU A 95 0.46 -12.82 23.23
C LEU A 95 1.06 -13.97 22.41
N THR A 96 1.11 -15.15 23.02
CA THR A 96 1.75 -16.33 22.42
C THR A 96 1.06 -16.87 21.17
N HIS A 97 -0.19 -16.53 20.93
CA HIS A 97 -1.01 -17.00 19.81
C HIS A 97 -0.93 -16.09 18.57
N ILE A 98 -0.20 -14.97 18.65
CA ILE A 98 0.07 -14.14 17.47
C ILE A 98 1.41 -14.59 16.86
N THR A 99 1.34 -15.24 15.69
CA THR A 99 2.54 -15.61 14.95
C THR A 99 3.15 -14.38 14.30
N LYS A 100 4.41 -14.08 14.62
CA LYS A 100 5.20 -13.03 13.98
C LYS A 100 6.09 -13.59 12.89
N SER A 101 6.36 -12.82 11.83
CA SER A 101 7.31 -13.22 10.81
C SER A 101 8.73 -13.25 11.37
N PRO A 102 9.61 -14.13 10.86
CA PRO A 102 11.04 -14.03 11.12
C PRO A 102 11.62 -12.71 10.59
N GLU A 103 12.76 -12.26 11.13
CA GLU A 103 13.44 -11.04 10.67
C GLU A 103 13.99 -11.18 9.24
N LEU A 104 14.53 -12.36 8.90
CA LEU A 104 15.04 -12.68 7.57
C LEU A 104 13.98 -13.47 6.80
N VAL A 105 13.42 -12.85 5.77
CA VAL A 105 12.21 -13.34 5.14
C VAL A 105 12.43 -13.61 3.67
N THR A 106 12.26 -14.87 3.30
CA THR A 106 11.98 -15.28 1.91
C THR A 106 10.52 -15.73 1.80
N LYS A 107 10.00 -15.75 0.59
CA LYS A 107 8.65 -16.27 0.30
C LYS A 107 8.44 -17.69 0.88
N GLU A 108 9.46 -18.55 0.76
CA GLU A 108 9.45 -19.92 1.25
C GLU A 108 9.42 -19.98 2.80
N SER A 109 10.16 -19.07 3.46
CA SER A 109 10.16 -19.02 4.93
C SER A 109 8.82 -18.53 5.48
N LEU A 110 8.20 -17.53 4.82
CA LEU A 110 6.86 -17.08 5.17
C LEU A 110 5.81 -18.19 4.99
N LEU A 111 5.86 -18.88 3.85
CA LEU A 111 4.97 -20.01 3.59
C LEU A 111 5.11 -21.09 4.65
N SER A 112 6.35 -21.48 4.98
CA SER A 112 6.63 -22.48 6.01
C SER A 112 6.15 -22.02 7.41
N THR A 113 6.24 -20.74 7.71
CA THR A 113 5.73 -20.19 8.98
C THR A 113 4.20 -20.23 9.01
N LEU A 114 3.53 -19.88 7.91
CA LEU A 114 2.07 -19.96 7.79
C LEU A 114 1.55 -21.39 7.92
N VAL A 115 2.24 -22.36 7.33
CA VAL A 115 1.88 -23.80 7.45
C VAL A 115 1.94 -24.27 8.90
N LYS A 116 2.87 -23.73 9.69
CA LYS A 116 3.07 -24.12 11.10
C LYS A 116 2.19 -23.34 12.06
N SER A 117 1.60 -22.23 11.64
CA SER A 117 0.68 -21.45 12.47
C SER A 117 -0.70 -22.11 12.50
N ASP A 118 -1.34 -22.13 13.68
CA ASP A 118 -2.62 -22.80 13.88
C ASP A 118 -3.73 -22.32 12.93
N ASP A 119 -3.72 -21.02 12.59
CA ASP A 119 -4.78 -20.39 11.79
C ASP A 119 -4.31 -19.95 10.39
N ALA A 120 -3.15 -20.40 9.95
CA ALA A 120 -2.50 -19.88 8.76
C ALA A 120 -2.41 -18.32 8.79
N ALA A 121 -2.21 -17.76 9.98
CA ALA A 121 -2.17 -16.33 10.23
C ALA A 121 -0.78 -15.87 10.67
N MET A 122 -0.37 -14.69 10.22
CA MET A 122 0.93 -14.12 10.57
C MET A 122 0.91 -12.59 10.50
N SER A 123 1.65 -11.95 11.42
CA SER A 123 1.90 -10.52 11.41
C SER A 123 3.34 -10.26 10.97
N ILE A 124 3.48 -9.47 9.92
CA ILE A 124 4.78 -9.02 9.38
C ILE A 124 5.01 -7.60 9.87
N LEU A 125 6.10 -7.42 10.63
CA LEU A 125 6.58 -6.12 11.02
C LEU A 125 7.89 -5.84 10.27
N ALA A 126 7.87 -4.85 9.38
CA ALA A 126 8.99 -4.47 8.52
C ALA A 126 9.33 -2.98 8.69
N PRO A 127 9.95 -2.59 9.83
CA PRO A 127 10.30 -1.19 10.10
C PRO A 127 11.28 -0.60 9.07
N GLU A 128 12.00 -1.46 8.36
CA GLU A 128 12.79 -1.13 7.18
C GLU A 128 12.24 -1.92 5.96
N PHE A 129 11.07 -1.49 5.48
CA PHE A 129 10.36 -2.18 4.39
C PHE A 129 11.19 -2.30 3.12
N GLY A 130 12.08 -1.34 2.86
CA GLY A 130 13.01 -1.39 1.74
C GLY A 130 13.97 -2.59 1.83
N GLU A 131 14.53 -2.84 2.99
CA GLU A 131 15.42 -3.97 3.23
C GLU A 131 14.67 -5.30 3.16
N PHE A 132 13.48 -5.34 3.73
CA PHE A 132 12.58 -6.49 3.64
C PHE A 132 12.33 -6.88 2.18
N MET A 133 11.97 -5.92 1.31
CA MET A 133 11.69 -6.20 -0.11
C MET A 133 12.93 -6.58 -0.91
N VAL A 134 14.09 -5.95 -0.65
CA VAL A 134 15.36 -6.30 -1.33
C VAL A 134 15.78 -7.73 -1.01
N LYS A 135 15.69 -8.12 0.26
CA LYS A 135 16.04 -9.49 0.69
C LYS A 135 15.06 -10.54 0.18
N SER A 136 13.79 -10.18 0.07
CA SER A 136 12.72 -11.10 -0.35
C SER A 136 12.60 -11.25 -1.87
N GLY A 137 13.12 -10.31 -2.63
CA GLY A 137 13.04 -10.28 -4.10
C GLY A 137 11.69 -9.79 -4.66
N PRO A 138 11.64 -9.52 -5.98
CA PRO A 138 10.48 -8.88 -6.63
C PRO A 138 9.21 -9.74 -6.59
N GLU A 139 9.34 -11.06 -6.45
CA GLU A 139 8.20 -11.99 -6.35
C GLU A 139 7.37 -11.79 -5.08
N MET A 140 7.91 -11.08 -4.07
CA MET A 140 7.24 -10.83 -2.81
C MET A 140 5.98 -9.99 -2.99
N TYR A 141 5.95 -9.04 -3.92
CA TYR A 141 4.73 -8.27 -4.24
C TYR A 141 3.57 -9.18 -4.65
N GLY A 142 3.84 -10.10 -5.58
CA GLY A 142 2.84 -11.08 -6.03
C GLY A 142 2.41 -12.03 -4.93
N PHE A 143 3.36 -12.48 -4.10
CA PHE A 143 3.08 -13.35 -2.95
C PHE A 143 2.15 -12.64 -1.95
N LEU A 144 2.49 -11.45 -1.48
CA LEU A 144 1.67 -10.68 -0.54
C LEU A 144 0.28 -10.36 -1.12
N THR A 145 0.21 -10.02 -2.41
CA THR A 145 -1.06 -9.80 -3.11
C THR A 145 -1.98 -11.03 -3.04
N ASN A 146 -1.42 -12.22 -3.29
CA ASN A 146 -2.17 -13.48 -3.22
C ASN A 146 -2.61 -13.86 -1.81
N MET A 147 -1.79 -13.53 -0.80
CA MET A 147 -2.09 -13.84 0.62
C MET A 147 -3.16 -12.92 1.20
N TYR A 148 -3.24 -11.66 0.76
CA TYR A 148 -4.18 -10.66 1.28
C TYR A 148 -5.65 -11.09 1.17
N ASP A 149 -6.03 -11.63 0.01
CA ASP A 149 -7.42 -12.01 -0.28
C ASP A 149 -7.84 -13.33 0.41
N GLY A 150 -6.91 -14.02 1.09
CA GLY A 150 -7.17 -15.26 1.81
C GLY A 150 -7.79 -16.34 0.93
N LYS A 151 -7.20 -16.60 -0.24
CA LYS A 151 -7.66 -17.65 -1.17
C LYS A 151 -7.83 -18.98 -0.43
N ARG A 152 -8.83 -19.76 -0.83
CA ARG A 152 -9.20 -20.98 -0.14
C ARG A 152 -8.03 -21.95 0.02
N ARG A 153 -7.11 -22.01 -0.95
CA ARG A 153 -5.92 -22.87 -0.92
C ARG A 153 -4.78 -22.24 -1.69
N ILE A 154 -3.61 -22.18 -1.07
CA ILE A 154 -2.36 -21.80 -1.71
C ILE A 154 -1.42 -22.99 -1.60
N ILE A 155 -0.77 -23.31 -2.72
CA ILE A 155 0.15 -24.45 -2.82
C ILE A 155 1.55 -23.89 -2.99
N GLY A 156 2.46 -24.24 -2.09
CA GLY A 156 3.90 -24.06 -2.23
C GLY A 156 4.59 -25.39 -2.46
N SER A 157 5.58 -25.43 -3.31
CA SER A 157 6.40 -26.62 -3.53
C SER A 157 7.86 -26.23 -3.51
N THR A 158 8.66 -26.93 -2.70
CA THR A 158 10.11 -26.82 -2.69
C THR A 158 10.73 -28.21 -2.81
N LEU A 159 11.91 -28.29 -3.44
CA LEU A 159 12.63 -29.55 -3.62
C LEU A 159 12.96 -30.26 -2.29
N SER A 160 13.16 -29.46 -1.22
CA SER A 160 13.58 -29.98 0.09
C SER A 160 12.41 -30.31 1.03
N ARG A 161 11.22 -29.71 0.84
CA ARG A 161 10.07 -29.83 1.77
C ARG A 161 8.83 -30.47 1.15
N GLY A 162 8.84 -30.69 -0.17
CA GLY A 162 7.68 -31.21 -0.89
C GLY A 162 6.60 -30.16 -1.09
N VAL A 163 5.34 -30.61 -1.12
CA VAL A 163 4.17 -29.75 -1.35
C VAL A 163 3.61 -29.30 -0.01
N GLU A 164 3.62 -28.00 0.22
CA GLU A 164 3.03 -27.35 1.39
C GLU A 164 1.69 -26.70 1.01
N PHE A 165 0.70 -26.80 1.88
CA PHE A 165 -0.64 -26.24 1.68
C PHE A 165 -0.93 -25.22 2.76
N VAL A 166 -1.42 -24.04 2.35
CA VAL A 166 -1.96 -23.04 3.26
C VAL A 166 -3.41 -22.78 2.87
N GLU A 167 -4.31 -22.94 3.80
CA GLU A 167 -5.73 -22.68 3.60
C GLU A 167 -6.12 -21.35 4.22
N ARG A 168 -6.72 -20.46 3.41
CA ARG A 168 -7.26 -19.16 3.83
C ARG A 168 -6.24 -18.33 4.64
N PRO A 169 -5.03 -18.08 4.13
CA PRO A 169 -4.02 -17.33 4.86
C PRO A 169 -4.52 -15.96 5.29
N CYS A 170 -4.03 -15.50 6.44
CA CYS A 170 -4.29 -14.18 6.98
C CYS A 170 -2.96 -13.51 7.33
N ILE A 171 -2.50 -12.61 6.48
CA ILE A 171 -1.31 -11.82 6.75
C ILE A 171 -1.72 -10.38 7.08
N ASN A 172 -1.18 -9.86 8.17
CA ASN A 172 -1.13 -8.45 8.49
C ASN A 172 0.29 -7.93 8.20
N LEU A 173 0.41 -6.75 7.62
CA LEU A 173 1.70 -6.12 7.31
C LEU A 173 1.72 -4.69 7.83
N LEU A 174 2.72 -4.37 8.66
CA LEU A 174 3.09 -3.01 9.01
C LEU A 174 4.52 -2.78 8.56
N GLY A 175 4.70 -1.95 7.55
CA GLY A 175 6.00 -1.57 7.02
C GLY A 175 6.29 -0.08 7.19
N ALA A 176 7.56 0.29 7.10
CA ALA A 176 7.95 1.70 7.08
C ALA A 176 9.04 1.95 6.04
N THR A 177 8.88 3.04 5.27
CA THR A 177 9.83 3.40 4.22
C THR A 177 9.88 4.91 3.98
N THR A 178 10.60 5.35 2.96
CA THR A 178 10.68 6.75 2.54
C THR A 178 10.02 6.99 1.19
N PRO A 179 9.57 8.22 0.88
CA PRO A 179 9.01 8.55 -0.44
C PRO A 179 10.00 8.25 -1.57
N GLU A 180 11.28 8.50 -1.32
CA GLU A 180 12.35 8.25 -2.30
C GLU A 180 12.48 6.76 -2.62
N TRP A 181 12.36 5.91 -1.59
CA TRP A 181 12.40 4.46 -1.79
C TRP A 181 11.20 3.98 -2.60
N VAL A 182 10.00 4.46 -2.27
CA VAL A 182 8.76 4.12 -3.02
C VAL A 182 8.93 4.49 -4.49
N ALA A 183 9.39 5.71 -4.77
CA ALA A 183 9.60 6.19 -6.13
C ALA A 183 10.64 5.39 -6.92
N ALA A 184 11.70 4.92 -6.26
CA ALA A 184 12.81 4.23 -6.90
C ALA A 184 12.59 2.71 -7.06
N ASN A 185 11.81 2.08 -6.17
CA ASN A 185 11.76 0.62 -6.03
C ASN A 185 10.35 0.02 -6.16
N MET A 186 9.30 0.83 -6.20
CA MET A 186 7.96 0.34 -6.54
C MET A 186 7.66 0.67 -8.01
N PRO A 187 7.77 -0.32 -8.89
CA PRO A 187 7.46 -0.13 -10.32
C PRO A 187 6.02 0.33 -10.54
N ALA A 188 5.77 1.04 -11.65
CA ALA A 188 4.43 1.58 -11.95
C ALA A 188 3.35 0.48 -12.04
N ASP A 189 3.71 -0.71 -12.50
CA ASP A 189 2.83 -1.88 -12.56
C ASP A 189 2.52 -2.46 -11.16
N VAL A 190 3.39 -2.28 -10.17
CA VAL A 190 3.13 -2.63 -8.77
C VAL A 190 2.22 -1.58 -8.12
N ILE A 191 2.41 -0.30 -8.45
CA ILE A 191 1.61 0.82 -7.91
C ILE A 191 0.21 0.82 -8.52
N GLY A 192 0.09 0.76 -9.85
CA GLY A 192 -1.19 0.61 -10.55
C GLY A 192 -1.79 -0.80 -10.42
N GLY A 193 -1.05 -1.73 -9.82
CA GLY A 193 -1.37 -3.14 -9.75
C GLY A 193 -1.98 -3.61 -8.45
N GLY A 194 -2.05 -4.94 -8.34
CA GLY A 194 -2.76 -5.61 -7.25
C GLY A 194 -2.18 -5.38 -5.85
N PHE A 195 -0.88 -5.13 -5.68
CA PHE A 195 -0.27 -4.94 -4.36
C PHE A 195 -0.67 -3.60 -3.75
N ALA A 196 -0.40 -2.49 -4.46
CA ALA A 196 -0.67 -1.16 -3.92
C ALA A 196 -2.15 -0.91 -3.65
N SER A 197 -3.05 -1.51 -4.43
CA SER A 197 -4.50 -1.43 -4.18
C SER A 197 -4.93 -2.04 -2.83
N ARG A 198 -4.08 -2.86 -2.21
CA ARG A 198 -4.32 -3.52 -0.93
C ARG A 198 -3.62 -2.85 0.25
N VAL A 199 -2.78 -1.86 -0.03
CA VAL A 199 -1.97 -1.17 0.98
C VAL A 199 -2.60 0.17 1.35
N ILE A 200 -2.71 0.41 2.65
CA ILE A 200 -3.05 1.72 3.19
C ILE A 200 -1.73 2.47 3.40
N PHE A 201 -1.50 3.48 2.57
CA PHE A 201 -0.31 4.32 2.64
C PHE A 201 -0.55 5.46 3.61
N VAL A 202 0.20 5.51 4.70
CA VAL A 202 0.08 6.55 5.71
C VAL A 202 1.30 7.45 5.63
N PHE A 203 1.13 8.65 5.10
CA PHE A 203 2.21 9.62 4.93
C PHE A 203 2.20 10.67 6.05
N GLU A 204 3.40 10.95 6.60
CA GLU A 204 3.61 12.06 7.52
C GLU A 204 4.97 12.72 7.26
N SER A 205 4.98 14.05 7.26
CA SER A 205 6.18 14.83 6.96
C SER A 205 7.01 15.19 8.19
N THR A 206 6.36 15.26 9.36
CA THR A 206 6.97 15.78 10.60
C THR A 206 6.51 15.00 11.82
N VAL A 207 7.26 15.16 12.92
CA VAL A 207 6.82 14.69 14.25
C VAL A 207 5.69 15.57 14.80
N ARG A 208 4.84 15.01 15.66
CA ARG A 208 3.76 15.73 16.34
C ARG A 208 4.30 16.80 17.32
N ARG A 209 5.35 16.46 18.01
CA ARG A 209 6.04 17.33 18.97
C ARG A 209 7.53 16.99 19.02
N ARG A 210 8.34 17.88 19.63
CA ARG A 210 9.75 17.60 19.92
C ARG A 210 9.94 17.58 21.43
N GLN A 211 10.33 16.45 21.96
CA GLN A 211 10.55 16.27 23.40
C GLN A 211 11.72 15.30 23.59
N LEU A 212 12.80 15.80 24.18
CA LEU A 212 14.02 15.02 24.40
C LEU A 212 13.93 14.14 25.65
N TYR A 213 13.31 14.66 26.71
CA TYR A 213 13.22 13.97 27.99
C TYR A 213 11.78 13.68 28.37
N PHE A 214 11.54 12.50 28.93
CA PHE A 214 10.23 11.97 29.31
C PHE A 214 10.15 11.66 30.81
N GLU A 215 10.98 12.30 31.64
CA GLU A 215 11.09 12.04 33.09
C GLU A 215 9.80 12.34 33.87
N SER A 216 8.94 13.21 33.34
CA SER A 216 7.66 13.59 33.98
C SER A 216 6.53 12.58 33.75
N LEU A 217 6.80 11.45 33.09
CA LEU A 217 5.78 10.42 32.86
C LEU A 217 5.49 9.63 34.12
N ASP A 218 4.22 9.41 34.39
CA ASP A 218 3.77 8.45 35.40
C ASP A 218 3.90 7.02 34.87
N HIS A 219 5.07 6.42 35.08
CA HIS A 219 5.38 5.09 34.58
C HIS A 219 4.47 4.01 35.18
N ASP A 220 4.04 4.18 36.44
CA ASP A 220 3.14 3.23 37.12
C ASP A 220 1.74 3.27 36.48
N ALA A 221 1.23 4.46 36.17
CA ALA A 221 -0.05 4.61 35.47
C ALA A 221 0.02 4.03 34.04
N LEU A 222 1.12 4.26 33.33
CA LEU A 222 1.33 3.71 31.98
C LEU A 222 1.43 2.18 31.98
N GLU A 223 2.13 1.58 32.98
CA GLU A 223 2.21 0.12 33.08
C GLU A 223 0.85 -0.50 33.44
N LYS A 224 0.08 0.10 34.36
CA LYS A 224 -1.29 -0.34 34.63
C LYS A 224 -2.18 -0.28 33.39
N LEU A 225 -1.99 0.73 32.56
CA LEU A 225 -2.74 0.86 31.30
C LEU A 225 -2.30 -0.19 30.28
N ARG A 226 -1.00 -0.48 30.17
CA ARG A 226 -0.46 -1.56 29.34
C ARG A 226 -1.07 -2.91 29.70
N VAL A 227 -1.11 -3.25 30.98
CA VAL A 227 -1.71 -4.50 31.46
C VAL A 227 -3.18 -4.62 31.03
N LYS A 228 -3.97 -3.54 31.12
CA LYS A 228 -5.36 -3.52 30.64
C LYS A 228 -5.46 -3.74 29.14
N LEU A 229 -4.61 -3.05 28.36
CA LEU A 229 -4.56 -3.18 26.91
C LEU A 229 -4.24 -4.61 26.47
N VAL A 230 -3.24 -5.25 27.10
CA VAL A 230 -2.85 -6.63 26.82
C VAL A 230 -3.98 -7.60 27.23
N SER A 231 -4.61 -7.39 28.38
CA SER A 231 -5.72 -8.25 28.84
C SER A 231 -6.91 -8.22 27.88
N ASP A 232 -7.32 -7.02 27.44
CA ASP A 232 -8.43 -6.90 26.48
C ASP A 232 -8.04 -7.43 25.09
N LEU A 233 -6.78 -7.26 24.68
CA LEU A 233 -6.28 -7.77 23.41
C LEU A 233 -6.26 -9.31 23.40
N ASP A 234 -5.85 -9.94 24.51
CA ASP A 234 -5.90 -11.41 24.68
C ASP A 234 -7.34 -11.92 24.63
N HIS A 235 -8.28 -11.22 25.28
CA HIS A 235 -9.70 -11.53 25.19
C HIS A 235 -10.21 -11.45 23.75
N ILE A 236 -9.92 -10.36 23.04
CA ILE A 236 -10.31 -10.17 21.63
C ILE A 236 -9.78 -11.32 20.77
N ALA A 237 -8.51 -11.66 20.94
CA ALA A 237 -7.84 -12.67 20.14
C ALA A 237 -8.38 -14.09 20.36
N ARG A 238 -8.86 -14.42 21.57
CA ARG A 238 -9.29 -15.78 21.92
C ARG A 238 -10.80 -15.98 21.83
N ASN A 239 -11.57 -14.94 22.14
CA ASN A 239 -13.00 -15.11 22.38
C ASN A 239 -13.88 -14.47 21.30
N ILE A 240 -13.35 -13.53 20.52
CA ILE A 240 -14.12 -12.90 19.47
C ILE A 240 -14.00 -13.69 18.15
N ASN A 241 -15.07 -14.36 17.78
CA ASN A 241 -15.12 -15.20 16.58
C ASN A 241 -16.53 -15.22 15.99
N GLY A 242 -16.66 -15.02 14.69
CA GLY A 242 -17.94 -15.10 14.00
C GLY A 242 -18.07 -14.21 12.78
N GLU A 243 -19.30 -14.08 12.34
CA GLU A 243 -19.67 -13.23 11.21
C GLU A 243 -20.30 -11.93 11.70
N PHE A 244 -19.78 -10.81 11.19
CA PHE A 244 -20.41 -9.53 11.40
C PHE A 244 -21.73 -9.42 10.62
N ASP A 245 -22.69 -8.81 11.26
CA ASP A 245 -23.87 -8.24 10.60
C ASP A 245 -23.70 -6.72 10.45
N ILE A 246 -24.63 -6.06 9.77
CA ILE A 246 -24.60 -4.62 9.53
C ILE A 246 -25.96 -4.08 9.90
N GLU A 247 -26.02 -3.04 10.75
CA GLU A 247 -27.28 -2.36 11.08
C GLU A 247 -27.99 -1.86 9.81
N PRO A 248 -29.32 -1.89 9.77
CA PRO A 248 -30.09 -1.49 8.57
C PRO A 248 -29.77 -0.06 8.11
N GLU A 249 -29.63 0.89 9.05
CA GLU A 249 -29.25 2.28 8.75
C GLU A 249 -27.84 2.37 8.19
N ALA A 250 -26.88 1.66 8.79
CA ALA A 250 -25.50 1.58 8.34
C ALA A 250 -25.39 0.99 6.93
N LYS A 251 -26.20 -0.04 6.64
CA LYS A 251 -26.27 -0.66 5.32
C LYS A 251 -26.79 0.31 4.26
N SER A 252 -27.89 1.01 4.54
CA SER A 252 -28.48 2.00 3.63
C SER A 252 -27.49 3.14 3.34
N PHE A 253 -26.81 3.63 4.38
CA PHE A 253 -25.75 4.65 4.26
C PHE A 253 -24.62 4.16 3.37
N MET A 254 -24.13 2.95 3.57
CA MET A 254 -23.00 2.41 2.82
C MET A 254 -23.36 2.12 1.35
N GLU A 255 -24.60 1.70 1.06
CA GLU A 255 -25.12 1.54 -0.30
C GLU A 255 -25.21 2.88 -1.03
N GLU A 256 -25.65 3.95 -0.36
CA GLU A 256 -25.68 5.30 -0.91
C GLU A 256 -24.27 5.84 -1.14
N TRP A 257 -23.40 5.68 -0.14
CA TRP A 257 -21.99 6.08 -0.24
C TRP A 257 -21.32 5.40 -1.43
N TYR A 258 -21.51 4.08 -1.59
CA TYR A 258 -20.91 3.30 -2.68
C TYR A 258 -21.37 3.79 -4.06
N ARG A 259 -22.66 4.06 -4.23
CA ARG A 259 -23.19 4.60 -5.50
C ARG A 259 -22.62 5.97 -5.87
N ASN A 260 -22.30 6.79 -4.87
CA ASN A 260 -21.83 8.15 -5.08
C ASN A 260 -20.29 8.27 -5.14
N ASN A 261 -19.57 7.27 -4.65
CA ASN A 261 -18.11 7.32 -4.46
C ASN A 261 -17.37 6.06 -4.98
N ALA A 262 -18.01 5.27 -5.84
CA ALA A 262 -17.40 4.04 -6.38
C ALA A 262 -16.20 4.36 -7.30
N ASP A 263 -16.27 5.48 -8.01
CA ASP A 263 -15.21 5.90 -8.92
C ASP A 263 -14.10 6.66 -8.18
N ALA A 264 -12.89 6.59 -8.69
CA ALA A 264 -11.79 7.41 -8.19
C ALA A 264 -12.12 8.91 -8.36
N PRO A 265 -11.70 9.77 -7.41
CA PRO A 265 -11.85 11.21 -7.58
C PRO A 265 -11.23 11.69 -8.91
N PRO A 266 -11.82 12.69 -9.59
CA PRO A 266 -11.35 13.14 -10.92
C PRO A 266 -9.90 13.63 -10.94
N ASP A 267 -9.39 14.09 -9.79
CA ASP A 267 -8.02 14.56 -9.57
C ASP A 267 -7.09 13.50 -8.97
N ALA A 268 -7.60 12.27 -8.78
CA ALA A 268 -6.77 11.18 -8.29
C ALA A 268 -5.69 10.80 -9.29
N ASP A 269 -4.51 10.47 -8.77
CA ASP A 269 -3.45 9.88 -9.59
C ASP A 269 -3.97 8.57 -10.22
N SER A 270 -3.86 8.45 -11.54
CA SER A 270 -4.32 7.27 -12.29
C SER A 270 -3.69 5.97 -11.79
N ASN A 271 -2.50 6.04 -11.19
CA ASN A 271 -1.84 4.89 -10.56
C ASN A 271 -2.59 4.39 -9.30
N LEU A 272 -3.46 5.20 -8.71
CA LEU A 272 -4.22 4.86 -7.52
C LEU A 272 -5.66 4.37 -7.82
N ALA A 273 -6.06 4.27 -9.07
CA ALA A 273 -7.40 3.81 -9.45
C ALA A 273 -7.75 2.46 -8.78
N GLY A 274 -6.81 1.50 -8.78
CA GLY A 274 -7.01 0.21 -8.13
C GLY A 274 -7.19 0.28 -6.60
N TYR A 275 -6.66 1.30 -5.93
CA TYR A 275 -6.91 1.55 -4.51
C TYR A 275 -8.36 2.01 -4.27
N TYR A 276 -8.85 2.96 -5.08
CA TYR A 276 -10.23 3.45 -4.94
C TYR A 276 -11.27 2.38 -5.23
N GLU A 277 -11.02 1.51 -6.21
CA GLU A 277 -11.83 0.32 -6.46
C GLU A 277 -11.93 -0.63 -5.25
N ARG A 278 -10.88 -0.68 -4.40
CA ARG A 278 -10.85 -1.48 -3.19
C ARG A 278 -11.26 -0.73 -1.93
N LYS A 279 -11.48 0.56 -2.01
CA LYS A 279 -11.86 1.39 -0.86
C LYS A 279 -13.06 0.85 -0.09
N PRO A 280 -14.14 0.32 -0.72
CA PRO A 280 -15.23 -0.33 0.01
C PRO A 280 -14.75 -1.49 0.89
N ALA A 281 -13.79 -2.29 0.43
CA ALA A 281 -13.23 -3.37 1.24
C ALA A 281 -12.40 -2.84 2.43
N HIS A 282 -11.60 -1.79 2.22
CA HIS A 282 -10.87 -1.13 3.30
C HIS A 282 -11.82 -0.55 4.35
N ILE A 283 -12.91 0.11 3.93
CA ILE A 283 -13.92 0.65 4.86
C ILE A 283 -14.51 -0.45 5.74
N HIS A 284 -14.93 -1.59 5.17
CA HIS A 284 -15.48 -2.69 5.96
C HIS A 284 -14.46 -3.27 6.95
N LYS A 285 -13.19 -3.41 6.53
CA LYS A 285 -12.12 -3.91 7.41
C LYS A 285 -11.86 -2.96 8.57
N VAL A 286 -11.74 -1.67 8.29
CA VAL A 286 -11.50 -0.64 9.31
C VAL A 286 -12.70 -0.49 10.23
N ALA A 287 -13.93 -0.52 9.71
CA ALA A 287 -15.16 -0.46 10.51
C ALA A 287 -15.27 -1.62 11.51
N MET A 288 -14.96 -2.87 11.09
CA MET A 288 -14.89 -4.01 12.02
C MET A 288 -13.89 -3.78 13.15
N LEU A 289 -12.70 -3.28 12.81
CA LEU A 289 -11.65 -3.02 13.80
C LEU A 289 -12.04 -1.91 14.76
N LEU A 290 -12.61 -0.81 14.26
CA LEU A 290 -13.08 0.31 15.09
C LEU A 290 -14.22 -0.15 16.01
N HIS A 291 -15.17 -0.93 15.52
CA HIS A 291 -16.24 -1.50 16.35
C HIS A 291 -15.67 -2.31 17.51
N LEU A 292 -14.72 -3.20 17.22
CA LEU A 292 -14.11 -4.07 18.23
C LEU A 292 -13.18 -3.33 19.21
N THR A 293 -12.95 -2.05 19.05
CA THR A 293 -12.27 -1.25 20.07
C THR A 293 -13.12 -1.03 21.31
N TYR A 294 -14.47 -1.05 21.21
CA TYR A 294 -15.38 -0.71 22.30
C TYR A 294 -16.51 -1.72 22.53
N SER A 295 -16.72 -2.69 21.65
CA SER A 295 -17.78 -3.69 21.75
C SER A 295 -17.29 -5.08 21.39
N ASP A 296 -17.87 -6.13 21.98
CA ASP A 296 -17.69 -7.54 21.62
C ASP A 296 -18.77 -8.04 20.64
N GLU A 297 -19.78 -7.23 20.37
CA GLU A 297 -20.82 -7.57 19.43
C GLU A 297 -20.29 -7.54 18.01
N LEU A 298 -20.83 -8.44 17.16
CA LEU A 298 -20.42 -8.51 15.76
C LEU A 298 -21.45 -7.81 14.85
N ILE A 299 -21.67 -6.52 15.09
CA ILE A 299 -22.62 -5.68 14.34
C ILE A 299 -21.96 -4.36 13.98
N ILE A 300 -21.74 -4.10 12.70
CA ILE A 300 -21.21 -2.80 12.25
C ILE A 300 -22.32 -1.75 12.31
N THR A 301 -22.06 -0.66 13.01
CA THR A 301 -22.99 0.47 13.16
C THR A 301 -22.73 1.57 12.11
N LEU A 302 -23.68 2.49 11.99
CA LEU A 302 -23.51 3.70 11.15
C LEU A 302 -22.28 4.51 11.57
N LYS A 303 -22.02 4.60 12.89
CA LYS A 303 -20.84 5.30 13.42
C LYS A 303 -19.55 4.68 12.92
N ASP A 304 -19.44 3.35 12.96
CA ASP A 304 -18.22 2.63 12.54
C ASP A 304 -17.88 2.88 11.07
N PHE A 305 -18.88 2.92 10.19
CA PHE A 305 -18.63 3.24 8.78
C PHE A 305 -18.21 4.69 8.58
N LYS A 306 -18.84 5.64 9.27
CA LYS A 306 -18.45 7.06 9.19
C LYS A 306 -17.01 7.25 9.68
N ASP A 307 -16.69 6.74 10.85
CA ASP A 307 -15.35 6.83 11.42
C ASP A 307 -14.29 6.15 10.51
N ALA A 308 -14.63 5.01 9.89
CA ALA A 308 -13.75 4.33 8.97
C ALA A 308 -13.49 5.12 7.67
N ILE A 309 -14.53 5.76 7.14
CA ILE A 309 -14.43 6.63 5.95
C ILE A 309 -13.57 7.85 6.27
N ASP A 310 -13.81 8.52 7.40
CA ASP A 310 -13.08 9.70 7.82
C ASP A 310 -11.59 9.38 8.03
N LEU A 311 -11.29 8.24 8.69
CA LEU A 311 -9.92 7.80 8.92
C LEU A 311 -9.17 7.46 7.63
N LEU A 312 -9.84 6.81 6.66
CA LEU A 312 -9.25 6.55 5.35
C LEU A 312 -9.07 7.83 4.55
N GLN A 313 -10.04 8.75 4.60
CA GLN A 313 -9.96 10.02 3.90
C GLN A 313 -8.81 10.89 4.43
N GLU A 314 -8.53 10.87 5.74
CA GLU A 314 -7.39 11.58 6.32
C GLU A 314 -6.06 11.16 5.67
N VAL A 315 -5.84 9.84 5.50
CA VAL A 315 -4.61 9.36 4.86
C VAL A 315 -4.60 9.59 3.35
N GLU A 316 -5.76 9.50 2.70
CA GLU A 316 -5.91 9.74 1.26
C GLU A 316 -5.57 11.17 0.84
N THR A 317 -5.89 12.17 1.66
CA THR A 317 -5.54 13.57 1.38
C THR A 317 -4.03 13.80 1.25
N LYS A 318 -3.22 12.92 1.86
CA LYS A 318 -1.75 12.98 1.85
C LYS A 318 -1.11 12.03 0.80
N LEU A 319 -1.90 11.21 0.09
CA LEU A 319 -1.39 10.30 -0.94
C LEU A 319 -0.61 11.01 -2.06
N PRO A 320 -1.04 12.19 -2.56
CA PRO A 320 -0.27 12.90 -3.58
C PRO A 320 1.17 13.19 -3.14
N GLU A 321 1.41 13.49 -1.86
CA GLU A 321 2.76 13.73 -1.34
C GLU A 321 3.64 12.46 -1.36
N THR A 322 3.02 11.29 -1.16
CA THR A 322 3.68 9.99 -1.24
C THR A 322 4.14 9.67 -2.66
N PHE A 323 3.27 9.96 -3.64
CA PHE A 323 3.45 9.54 -5.02
C PHE A 323 3.97 10.63 -5.95
N GLN A 324 4.18 11.85 -5.48
CA GLN A 324 4.69 12.98 -6.28
C GLN A 324 5.98 12.70 -7.04
N ALA A 325 6.82 11.81 -6.52
CA ALA A 325 8.07 11.41 -7.17
C ALA A 325 7.91 10.25 -8.16
N ILE A 326 6.75 9.55 -8.15
CA ILE A 326 6.49 8.40 -9.01
C ILE A 326 6.01 8.89 -10.37
N GLY A 327 6.61 8.36 -11.43
CA GLY A 327 6.35 8.81 -12.80
C GLY A 327 7.09 10.10 -13.18
N ARG A 328 7.71 10.80 -12.21
CA ARG A 328 8.73 11.79 -12.55
C ARG A 328 10.00 11.04 -12.89
N ASN A 329 10.65 11.43 -13.98
CA ASN A 329 11.99 10.95 -14.30
C ASN A 329 12.83 10.96 -13.01
N PRO A 330 13.41 9.83 -12.54
CA PRO A 330 14.19 9.74 -11.31
C PRO A 330 15.30 10.82 -11.25
N TYR A 331 15.67 11.32 -12.40
CA TYR A 331 16.64 12.40 -12.55
C TYR A 331 16.03 13.81 -12.52
N THR A 332 14.72 13.99 -12.22
CA THR A 332 14.08 15.32 -12.30
C THR A 332 14.73 16.34 -11.38
N LEU A 333 15.11 15.95 -10.16
CA LEU A 333 15.80 16.82 -9.22
C LEU A 333 17.24 17.10 -9.72
N ASP A 334 17.89 16.11 -10.27
CA ASP A 334 19.25 16.23 -10.79
C ASP A 334 19.28 17.02 -12.08
N LEU A 335 18.28 16.88 -12.95
CA LEU A 335 18.08 17.73 -14.12
C LEU A 335 17.88 19.20 -13.71
N LYS A 336 17.11 19.44 -12.65
CA LYS A 336 16.93 20.78 -12.10
C LYS A 336 18.23 21.33 -11.54
N ASN A 337 18.95 20.57 -10.73
CA ASN A 337 20.23 20.93 -10.15
C ASN A 337 21.28 21.19 -11.24
N MET A 338 21.26 20.39 -12.30
CA MET A 338 22.14 20.54 -13.46
C MET A 338 21.85 21.83 -14.22
N ALA A 339 20.58 22.13 -14.48
CA ALA A 339 20.17 23.38 -15.12
C ALA A 339 20.49 24.62 -14.26
N GLU A 340 20.28 24.56 -12.94
CA GLU A 340 20.65 25.64 -12.00
C GLU A 340 22.16 25.86 -11.95
N TYR A 341 22.96 24.80 -11.95
CA TYR A 341 24.41 24.91 -12.01
C TYR A 341 24.89 25.58 -13.30
N ILE A 342 24.32 25.19 -14.45
CA ILE A 342 24.63 25.84 -15.74
C ILE A 342 24.19 27.31 -15.71
N LYS A 343 23.03 27.63 -15.11
CA LYS A 343 22.54 29.01 -14.95
C LYS A 343 23.50 29.87 -14.13
N GLN A 344 23.97 29.35 -12.99
CA GLN A 344 24.91 30.07 -12.11
C GLN A 344 26.26 30.33 -12.77
N LYS A 345 26.75 29.40 -13.57
CA LYS A 345 28.03 29.50 -14.27
C LYS A 345 27.95 30.25 -15.60
N GLY A 346 26.75 30.45 -16.14
CA GLY A 346 26.48 31.03 -17.43
C GLY A 346 26.90 30.14 -18.61
N ARG A 347 28.05 29.49 -18.54
CA ARG A 347 28.59 28.59 -19.57
C ARG A 347 29.43 27.49 -18.90
N VAL A 348 29.14 26.23 -19.21
CA VAL A 348 29.81 25.06 -18.60
C VAL A 348 30.26 24.10 -19.69
N SER A 349 31.51 23.66 -19.67
CA SER A 349 32.00 22.65 -20.60
C SER A 349 31.40 21.27 -20.30
N GLU A 350 31.26 20.44 -21.34
CA GLU A 350 30.77 19.05 -21.18
C GLU A 350 31.56 18.27 -20.13
N ARG A 351 32.90 18.41 -20.17
CA ARG A 351 33.79 17.76 -19.21
C ARG A 351 33.56 18.21 -17.77
N GLU A 352 33.35 19.52 -17.55
CA GLU A 352 33.06 20.06 -16.22
C GLU A 352 31.68 19.56 -15.72
N LEU A 353 30.70 19.55 -16.57
CA LEU A 353 29.35 19.06 -16.24
C LEU A 353 29.38 17.59 -15.88
N LYS A 354 30.02 16.75 -16.71
CA LYS A 354 30.20 15.31 -16.44
C LYS A 354 30.97 15.08 -15.13
N ARG A 355 32.00 15.86 -14.85
CA ARG A 355 32.77 15.73 -13.59
C ARG A 355 31.98 16.15 -12.37
N LYS A 356 31.14 17.18 -12.46
CA LYS A 356 30.30 17.68 -11.35
C LYS A 356 29.19 16.71 -10.98
N PHE A 357 28.61 16.05 -11.97
CA PHE A 357 27.42 15.19 -11.81
C PHE A 357 27.72 13.70 -12.01
N TYR A 358 29.00 13.28 -11.99
CA TYR A 358 29.35 11.87 -12.20
C TYR A 358 28.73 10.90 -11.18
N ASN A 359 28.43 11.38 -9.96
CA ASN A 359 27.82 10.57 -8.89
C ASN A 359 26.29 10.43 -9.02
N VAL A 360 25.68 11.18 -9.91
CA VAL A 360 24.22 11.25 -10.06
C VAL A 360 23.69 10.14 -10.96
N ALA A 361 24.53 9.67 -11.88
CA ALA A 361 24.16 8.63 -12.83
C ALA A 361 24.96 7.35 -12.59
N ALA A 362 24.29 6.21 -12.60
CA ALA A 362 24.93 4.91 -12.41
C ALA A 362 25.86 4.54 -13.58
N ARG A 363 25.59 5.07 -14.77
CA ARG A 363 26.36 4.86 -16.00
C ARG A 363 26.62 6.18 -16.71
N PRO A 364 27.72 6.30 -17.47
CA PRO A 364 28.01 7.49 -18.28
C PRO A 364 26.90 7.83 -19.30
N GLU A 365 26.25 6.81 -19.82
CA GLU A 365 25.15 6.91 -20.80
C GLU A 365 23.90 7.59 -20.18
N ASP A 366 23.62 7.30 -18.92
CA ASP A 366 22.51 7.93 -18.18
C ASP A 366 22.73 9.44 -18.03
N LEU A 367 23.97 9.87 -17.79
CA LEU A 367 24.33 11.28 -17.69
C LEU A 367 24.21 12.00 -19.03
N GLU A 368 24.56 11.35 -20.14
CA GLU A 368 24.34 11.86 -21.50
C GLU A 368 22.84 11.96 -21.81
N GLY A 369 22.06 10.95 -21.41
CA GLY A 369 20.61 10.99 -21.51
C GLY A 369 19.98 12.16 -20.77
N MET A 370 20.48 12.47 -19.56
CA MET A 370 20.04 13.64 -18.78
C MET A 370 20.37 14.96 -19.49
N ILE A 371 21.57 15.10 -20.03
CA ILE A 371 21.97 16.30 -20.77
C ILE A 371 21.09 16.48 -22.03
N ASN A 372 20.89 15.41 -22.78
CA ASN A 372 20.03 15.42 -23.98
C ASN A 372 18.59 15.78 -23.61
N SER A 373 18.03 15.23 -22.53
CA SER A 373 16.70 15.61 -22.02
C SER A 373 16.58 17.11 -21.71
N LEU A 374 17.60 17.75 -21.13
CA LEU A 374 17.60 19.19 -20.91
C LEU A 374 17.65 20.00 -22.21
N ILE A 375 18.33 19.48 -23.23
CA ILE A 375 18.39 20.09 -24.58
C ILE A 375 17.02 19.96 -25.26
N ASP A 376 16.43 18.77 -25.28
CA ASP A 376 15.15 18.49 -25.90
C ASP A 376 14.00 19.27 -25.24
N LEU A 377 14.06 19.46 -23.92
CA LEU A 377 13.17 20.35 -23.18
C LEU A 377 13.41 21.85 -23.42
N GLY A 378 14.41 22.21 -24.24
CA GLY A 378 14.75 23.60 -24.52
C GLY A 378 15.30 24.39 -23.31
N ARG A 379 15.70 23.69 -22.22
CA ARG A 379 16.22 24.33 -21.01
C ARG A 379 17.66 24.78 -21.18
N ILE A 380 18.46 24.03 -21.89
CA ILE A 380 19.85 24.34 -22.21
C ILE A 380 20.09 24.24 -23.69
N SER A 381 21.09 24.96 -24.18
CA SER A 381 21.60 24.84 -25.56
C SER A 381 23.05 24.44 -25.56
N MET A 382 23.42 23.58 -26.51
CA MET A 382 24.81 23.17 -26.74
C MET A 382 25.47 24.16 -27.73
N GLY A 383 26.71 24.52 -27.45
CA GLY A 383 27.57 25.29 -28.34
C GLY A 383 28.93 24.62 -28.53
N ILE A 384 29.65 25.02 -29.57
CA ILE A 384 30.99 24.56 -29.87
C ILE A 384 31.96 25.75 -29.75
N ASP A 385 33.03 25.56 -28.99
CA ASP A 385 34.13 26.53 -28.87
C ASP A 385 35.34 26.08 -29.72
N PRO A 386 35.57 26.68 -30.89
CA PRO A 386 36.62 26.27 -31.79
C PRO A 386 38.03 26.54 -31.26
N SER A 387 38.18 27.38 -30.23
CA SER A 387 39.47 27.68 -29.59
C SER A 387 39.98 26.59 -28.67
N LYS A 388 39.14 25.59 -28.37
CA LYS A 388 39.46 24.48 -27.44
C LYS A 388 39.86 23.22 -28.19
N PRO A 389 40.65 22.31 -27.58
CA PRO A 389 40.89 20.97 -28.09
C PRO A 389 39.53 20.23 -28.36
N GLU A 390 39.52 19.36 -29.35
CA GLU A 390 38.29 18.69 -29.84
C GLU A 390 37.44 18.06 -28.75
N ASN A 391 38.10 17.39 -27.75
CA ASN A 391 37.47 16.77 -26.60
C ASN A 391 36.92 17.74 -25.54
N GLN A 392 37.10 19.07 -25.71
CA GLN A 392 36.65 20.13 -24.79
C GLN A 392 35.83 21.23 -25.48
N ARG A 393 35.50 21.06 -26.76
CA ARG A 393 34.80 22.09 -27.57
C ARG A 393 33.33 22.24 -27.19
N ARG A 394 32.66 21.16 -26.72
CA ARG A 394 31.25 21.27 -26.34
C ARG A 394 31.05 21.99 -25.03
N TYR A 395 30.11 22.91 -25.02
CA TYR A 395 29.65 23.59 -23.82
C TYR A 395 28.13 23.75 -23.82
N TYR A 396 27.59 23.97 -22.65
CA TYR A 396 26.17 24.16 -22.42
C TYR A 396 25.90 25.51 -21.75
N LYS A 397 24.80 26.15 -22.14
CA LYS A 397 24.28 27.38 -21.55
C LYS A 397 22.77 27.34 -21.46
N ILE A 398 22.17 28.14 -20.58
CA ILE A 398 20.71 28.25 -20.48
C ILE A 398 20.17 28.88 -21.78
N THR A 399 19.10 28.30 -22.29
CA THR A 399 18.35 28.88 -23.40
C THR A 399 17.54 30.05 -22.86
N SER A 400 17.78 31.27 -23.37
CA SER A 400 16.97 32.45 -23.03
C SER A 400 15.63 32.35 -23.77
N SER A 401 14.64 31.74 -23.13
CA SER A 401 13.24 31.86 -23.52
C SER A 401 12.46 32.49 -22.35
N ASN A 402 11.74 33.55 -22.62
CA ASN A 402 10.83 34.21 -21.69
C ASN A 402 9.77 33.25 -21.20
N GLY A 403 9.63 33.09 -19.89
CA GLY A 403 8.44 32.51 -19.27
C GLY A 403 8.75 31.43 -18.24
N ASP A 404 8.65 31.80 -16.98
CA ASP A 404 8.46 30.88 -15.87
C ASP A 404 7.07 30.23 -15.98
N GLY A 405 7.01 29.09 -16.65
CA GLY A 405 5.81 28.28 -16.75
C GLY A 405 6.19 26.83 -17.00
N TYR A 406 5.96 25.95 -16.03
CA TYR A 406 5.94 24.52 -16.29
C TYR A 406 4.80 24.23 -17.27
N PRO A 407 5.04 23.62 -18.43
CA PRO A 407 3.94 23.16 -19.27
C PRO A 407 3.22 22.03 -18.54
N SER A 408 1.94 22.23 -18.24
CA SER A 408 1.02 21.14 -17.91
C SER A 408 1.07 20.13 -19.04
N ALA A 409 1.36 18.89 -18.72
CA ALA A 409 1.44 17.79 -19.65
C ALA A 409 0.04 17.46 -20.20
N HIS A 410 -0.29 17.99 -21.37
CA HIS A 410 -1.22 17.38 -22.33
C HIS A 410 -1.01 18.01 -23.70
N PRO A 411 -0.57 17.26 -24.72
CA PRO A 411 -0.66 17.72 -26.09
C PRO A 411 -2.08 17.42 -26.60
N THR A 412 -2.94 18.42 -26.58
CA THR A 412 -4.12 18.46 -27.45
C THR A 412 -3.62 18.56 -28.88
N LYS A 413 -3.78 17.51 -29.65
CA LYS A 413 -3.67 17.57 -31.12
C LYS A 413 -4.81 18.45 -31.61
N THR A 414 -4.51 19.69 -31.90
CA THR A 414 -5.32 20.51 -32.83
C THR A 414 -5.06 20.04 -34.25
N ALA A 415 -6.07 19.42 -34.85
CA ALA A 415 -6.09 19.14 -36.26
C ALA A 415 -6.26 20.49 -37.01
N GLU A 416 -5.27 20.89 -37.78
CA GLU A 416 -5.42 21.92 -38.81
C GLU A 416 -6.40 21.42 -39.85
N SER A 417 -7.46 22.16 -40.03
CA SER A 417 -8.47 21.96 -41.07
C SER A 417 -7.95 22.48 -42.39
N ASP A 418 -7.74 21.59 -43.33
CA ASP A 418 -7.46 21.88 -44.75
C ASP A 418 -8.79 22.22 -45.48
N PRO A 419 -8.93 23.38 -46.13
CA PRO A 419 -10.20 23.83 -46.69
C PRO A 419 -10.42 23.37 -48.15
N ASN A 420 -10.22 22.09 -48.46
CA ASN A 420 -10.56 21.63 -49.79
C ASN A 420 -10.82 20.10 -49.88
N SER A 421 -11.98 19.63 -49.46
CA SER A 421 -12.50 18.35 -49.92
C SER A 421 -14.04 18.31 -49.82
N SER A 422 -14.65 18.20 -50.97
CA SER A 422 -16.08 18.04 -51.20
C SER A 422 -16.62 16.73 -50.63
N PRO A 423 -17.91 16.66 -50.26
CA PRO A 423 -18.48 15.47 -49.63
C PRO A 423 -18.88 14.39 -50.65
N SER A 424 -18.49 13.14 -50.37
CA SER A 424 -19.03 11.94 -51.05
C SER A 424 -20.12 11.28 -50.21
N PRO A 425 -21.08 10.58 -50.85
CA PRO A 425 -22.39 10.30 -50.24
C PRO A 425 -22.40 9.07 -49.30
N SER A 426 -23.31 9.16 -48.38
CA SER A 426 -23.74 8.16 -47.37
C SER A 426 -24.05 6.79 -47.99
N ARG A 427 -23.46 5.72 -47.43
CA ARG A 427 -23.91 4.33 -47.57
C ARG A 427 -24.73 3.93 -46.38
N GLU A 428 -25.92 3.41 -46.60
CA GLU A 428 -26.82 2.76 -45.65
C GLU A 428 -26.21 1.45 -45.13
N PRO A 429 -26.53 1.02 -43.90
CA PRO A 429 -26.04 -0.25 -43.34
C PRO A 429 -26.92 -1.42 -43.79
N GLU A 430 -26.29 -2.48 -44.26
CA GLU A 430 -26.91 -3.77 -44.56
C GLU A 430 -27.25 -4.55 -43.27
N PRO A 431 -28.30 -5.42 -43.25
CA PRO A 431 -28.78 -6.11 -42.09
C PRO A 431 -27.95 -7.36 -41.75
N HIS A 432 -27.62 -7.54 -40.47
CA HIS A 432 -26.95 -8.73 -39.95
C HIS A 432 -27.85 -9.96 -39.96
N HIS A 433 -27.39 -11.01 -40.63
CA HIS A 433 -27.95 -12.36 -40.64
C HIS A 433 -27.71 -13.02 -39.27
N ASN A 434 -28.83 -13.46 -38.66
CA ASN A 434 -28.84 -14.37 -37.49
C ASN A 434 -28.40 -15.77 -37.93
N GLY A 435 -27.24 -16.21 -37.48
CA GLY A 435 -26.77 -17.60 -37.55
C GLY A 435 -27.10 -18.33 -36.22
N SER A 436 -28.03 -19.25 -36.31
CA SER A 436 -28.40 -20.19 -35.24
C SER A 436 -27.26 -21.17 -34.96
N TYR A 437 -26.83 -21.25 -33.69
CA TYR A 437 -25.90 -22.27 -33.19
C TYR A 437 -26.70 -23.53 -32.81
N GLU A 438 -26.41 -24.64 -33.49
CA GLU A 438 -26.77 -26.00 -33.05
C GLU A 438 -25.70 -26.55 -32.09
N PRO A 439 -26.07 -27.24 -30.98
CA PRO A 439 -25.09 -27.84 -30.08
C PRO A 439 -24.59 -29.19 -30.60
N ALA A 440 -23.28 -29.36 -30.59
CA ALA A 440 -22.58 -30.60 -30.93
C ALA A 440 -22.85 -31.70 -29.87
N LYS A 441 -23.06 -32.94 -30.36
CA LYS A 441 -23.22 -34.15 -29.57
C LYS A 441 -21.91 -34.56 -28.90
N PRO A 442 -21.93 -35.24 -27.72
CA PRO A 442 -20.74 -35.71 -27.05
C PRO A 442 -20.17 -36.96 -27.71
N GLU A 443 -18.87 -36.96 -27.95
CA GLU A 443 -18.12 -38.15 -28.36
C GLU A 443 -17.89 -39.12 -27.21
N SER A 444 -17.96 -40.40 -27.57
CA SER A 444 -17.87 -41.59 -26.73
C SER A 444 -16.46 -41.81 -26.15
N SER A 445 -16.40 -42.23 -24.90
CA SER A 445 -15.23 -42.64 -24.13
C SER A 445 -14.51 -43.87 -24.77
N PRO A 446 -13.17 -43.93 -24.71
CA PRO A 446 -12.45 -45.18 -24.99
C PRO A 446 -12.35 -46.05 -23.74
N THR A 447 -12.57 -47.34 -24.01
CA THR A 447 -12.47 -48.51 -23.14
C THR A 447 -11.10 -48.67 -22.47
N GLU A 448 -11.12 -49.11 -21.19
CA GLU A 448 -9.98 -49.61 -20.42
C GLU A 448 -9.36 -50.89 -21.07
N PRO A 449 -8.05 -51.08 -20.95
CA PRO A 449 -7.44 -52.39 -21.15
C PRO A 449 -7.28 -53.14 -19.81
N SER A 450 -7.75 -54.39 -19.84
CA SER A 450 -7.64 -55.41 -18.82
C SER A 450 -6.18 -55.79 -18.45
N HIS A 451 -5.93 -55.97 -17.16
CA HIS A 451 -4.74 -56.69 -16.61
C HIS A 451 -4.77 -58.16 -16.95
N PRO A 452 -3.62 -58.82 -17.16
CA PRO A 452 -3.39 -60.19 -16.77
C PRO A 452 -2.36 -60.32 -15.63
N GLU A 453 -2.68 -61.21 -14.70
CA GLU A 453 -1.87 -61.96 -13.72
C GLU A 453 -0.67 -61.28 -13.04
#